data_0ba59677a691fafd9bc07082aa40475a
#
_entry.id   0ba59677a691fafd9bc07082aa40475a
#
_cell.length_a   1.000
_cell.length_b   1.000
_cell.length_c   1.000
_cell.angle_alpha   90.00
_cell.angle_beta   90.00
_cell.angle_gamma   90.00
#
_symmetry.space_group_name_H-M   'P 1'
#
loop_
_entity.id
_entity.type
_entity.pdbx_description
1 polymer ?
#
loop_
_entity_poly.entity_id
_entity_poly.type
_entity_poly.pdbx_seq_one_letter_code
_entity_poly.pdbx_strand_id
1 'polypeptide(L)'
;KLAEAKGFVGYKDYKFSMQISVEDCTGCTLCVGVCPAKEKALTMVPQRPLREEGRKNWKFFLDLPDLGGDLKRTMVKNVQLLPPMFEFSGACAGCGETPYVKMVSQLFGDRAMIANATGCSSIYGGNLPTTPWCTNKDGRGPAWSNSLFEDNAEFGLGMRIAVDQKAEYARQLLTEAKDKIDPEVYEGLMAVEPATPENIAKKRALLDKLAEKVKGCDCTCARELESVMDALIPRSVWIIGGDGWAYDIGYGGVNYVLFQGEDGHRVVLCTPV
;
A
#
# COMPACT_ATOMS: atom_id res chain seq x y z
N LYS A 1 -17.73 12.28 19.31
CA LYS A 1 -18.89 11.45 19.70
C LYS A 1 -18.61 10.01 19.27
N LEU A 2 -18.89 9.04 20.16
CA LEU A 2 -18.79 7.62 19.83
C LEU A 2 -20.16 7.10 19.36
N ALA A 3 -20.18 6.34 18.30
CA ALA A 3 -21.35 5.63 17.79
C ALA A 3 -21.13 4.12 17.85
N GLU A 4 -22.19 3.34 17.81
CA GLU A 4 -22.07 1.89 17.68
C GLU A 4 -21.53 1.52 16.30
N ALA A 5 -20.69 0.51 16.24
CA ALA A 5 -20.09 0.01 15.00
C ALA A 5 -21.10 -0.79 14.15
N LYS A 6 -22.29 -0.21 13.91
CA LYS A 6 -23.36 -0.83 13.13
C LYS A 6 -22.90 -1.09 11.68
N GLY A 7 -23.12 -2.30 11.21
CA GLY A 7 -22.76 -2.70 9.83
C GLY A 7 -21.31 -3.15 9.64
N PHE A 8 -20.50 -3.20 10.68
CA PHE A 8 -19.17 -3.84 10.67
C PHE A 8 -19.29 -5.23 11.30
N VAL A 9 -19.29 -6.25 10.47
CA VAL A 9 -19.42 -7.64 10.93
C VAL A 9 -18.16 -8.03 11.71
N GLY A 10 -18.35 -8.61 12.90
CA GLY A 10 -17.25 -8.97 13.81
C GLY A 10 -16.88 -7.89 14.83
N TYR A 11 -17.39 -6.67 14.70
CA TYR A 11 -17.01 -5.51 15.54
C TYR A 11 -18.16 -4.95 16.39
N LYS A 12 -19.13 -5.78 16.81
CA LYS A 12 -20.31 -5.34 17.56
C LYS A 12 -19.98 -4.68 18.90
N ASP A 13 -18.89 -5.12 19.54
CA ASP A 13 -18.43 -4.62 20.85
C ASP A 13 -17.56 -3.35 20.74
N TYR A 14 -17.27 -2.93 19.51
CA TYR A 14 -16.49 -1.74 19.25
C TYR A 14 -17.37 -0.51 19.09
N LYS A 15 -16.80 0.64 19.37
CA LYS A 15 -17.42 1.94 19.08
C LYS A 15 -16.75 2.56 17.87
N PHE A 16 -17.54 3.14 16.98
CA PHE A 16 -17.06 3.89 15.84
C PHE A 16 -16.89 5.36 16.20
N SER A 17 -15.77 5.94 15.82
CA SER A 17 -15.52 7.37 15.88
C SER A 17 -14.92 7.85 14.55
N MET A 18 -15.34 9.03 14.11
CA MET A 18 -14.68 9.75 13.03
C MET A 18 -13.85 10.87 13.65
N GLN A 19 -12.57 10.85 13.40
CA GLN A 19 -11.64 11.89 13.84
C GLN A 19 -11.14 12.67 12.62
N ILE A 20 -11.07 13.99 12.77
CA ILE A 20 -10.53 14.89 11.75
C ILE A 20 -9.24 15.49 12.31
N SER A 21 -8.18 15.51 11.51
CA SER A 21 -7.02 16.35 11.82
C SER A 21 -7.40 17.81 11.58
N VAL A 22 -7.64 18.53 12.67
CA VAL A 22 -8.12 19.92 12.60
C VAL A 22 -7.10 20.83 11.95
N GLU A 23 -5.81 20.58 12.19
CA GLU A 23 -4.73 21.44 11.67
C GLU A 23 -4.51 21.24 10.16
N ASP A 24 -4.78 20.05 9.64
CA ASP A 24 -4.59 19.71 8.23
C ASP A 24 -5.87 19.94 7.39
N CYS A 25 -6.97 20.28 8.03
CA CYS A 25 -8.24 20.53 7.33
C CYS A 25 -8.16 21.82 6.50
N THR A 26 -8.26 21.70 5.17
CA THR A 26 -8.24 22.81 4.20
C THR A 26 -9.57 23.57 4.11
N GLY A 27 -10.63 23.07 4.74
CA GLY A 27 -11.95 23.71 4.69
C GLY A 27 -12.70 23.56 3.37
N CYS A 28 -12.39 22.54 2.56
CA CYS A 28 -12.98 22.32 1.22
C CYS A 28 -14.48 21.98 1.22
N THR A 29 -15.12 21.76 2.37
CA THR A 29 -16.56 21.48 2.57
C THR A 29 -17.08 20.14 2.02
N LEU A 30 -16.30 19.37 1.29
CA LEU A 30 -16.73 18.11 0.64
C LEU A 30 -17.37 17.12 1.62
N CYS A 31 -16.76 16.90 2.78
CA CYS A 31 -17.29 15.97 3.78
C CYS A 31 -18.69 16.36 4.29
N VAL A 32 -18.99 17.66 4.34
CA VAL A 32 -20.33 18.18 4.68
C VAL A 32 -21.27 17.98 3.49
N GLY A 33 -20.81 18.28 2.28
CA GLY A 33 -21.61 18.14 1.06
C GLY A 33 -22.10 16.70 0.82
N VAL A 34 -21.17 15.72 0.90
CA VAL A 34 -21.45 14.30 0.65
C VAL A 34 -22.01 13.54 1.85
N CYS A 35 -22.16 14.18 3.02
CA CYS A 35 -22.67 13.52 4.22
C CYS A 35 -24.06 12.92 3.96
N PRO A 36 -24.26 11.59 4.12
CA PRO A 36 -25.51 10.93 3.79
C PRO A 36 -26.60 11.09 4.85
N ALA A 37 -26.30 11.67 6.00
CA ALA A 37 -27.28 11.89 7.04
C ALA A 37 -28.32 12.93 6.60
N LYS A 38 -29.59 12.70 6.93
CA LYS A 38 -30.71 13.63 6.62
C LYS A 38 -30.43 15.03 7.19
N GLU A 39 -30.04 15.08 8.47
CA GLU A 39 -29.43 16.24 9.08
C GLU A 39 -27.92 16.03 9.02
N LYS A 40 -27.19 16.95 8.38
CA LYS A 40 -25.75 16.82 8.19
C LYS A 40 -25.05 16.57 9.53
N ALA A 41 -24.33 15.46 9.62
CA ALA A 41 -23.61 15.08 10.83
C ALA A 41 -22.34 15.91 11.06
N LEU A 42 -21.87 16.62 10.03
CA LEU A 42 -20.71 17.48 10.05
C LEU A 42 -21.10 18.92 9.77
N THR A 43 -20.45 19.84 10.45
CA THR A 43 -20.68 21.28 10.30
C THR A 43 -19.35 22.00 10.20
N MET A 44 -19.24 22.95 9.29
CA MET A 44 -18.05 23.80 9.18
C MET A 44 -18.07 24.86 10.29
N VAL A 45 -16.94 24.97 10.97
CA VAL A 45 -16.74 25.96 12.06
C VAL A 45 -15.32 26.53 11.96
N PRO A 46 -15.06 27.69 12.58
CA PRO A 46 -13.71 28.27 12.62
C PRO A 46 -12.71 27.29 13.23
N GLN A 47 -11.59 27.10 12.56
CA GLN A 47 -10.56 26.10 12.94
C GLN A 47 -9.80 26.49 14.22
N ARG A 48 -9.41 27.78 14.35
CA ARG A 48 -8.50 28.25 15.41
C ARG A 48 -8.89 27.84 16.82
N PRO A 49 -10.18 28.02 17.26
CA PRO A 49 -10.59 27.64 18.61
C PRO A 49 -10.49 26.12 18.88
N LEU A 50 -10.48 25.29 17.85
CA LEU A 50 -10.50 23.83 17.99
C LEU A 50 -9.10 23.17 17.91
N ARG A 51 -8.06 23.93 17.61
CA ARG A 51 -6.72 23.37 17.34
C ARG A 51 -6.14 22.59 18.52
N GLU A 52 -6.17 23.14 19.71
CA GLU A 52 -5.54 22.49 20.88
C GLU A 52 -6.25 21.19 21.27
N GLU A 53 -7.57 21.21 21.32
CA GLU A 53 -8.37 20.02 21.61
C GLU A 53 -8.25 19.01 20.45
N GLY A 54 -8.32 19.50 19.22
CA GLY A 54 -8.16 18.68 18.01
C GLY A 54 -6.83 17.96 17.95
N ARG A 55 -5.74 18.63 18.32
CA ARG A 55 -4.40 18.02 18.39
C ARG A 55 -4.31 16.89 19.42
N LYS A 56 -4.90 17.07 20.59
CA LYS A 56 -4.97 16.04 21.64
C LYS A 56 -5.78 14.81 21.16
N ASN A 57 -6.95 15.08 20.56
CA ASN A 57 -7.83 14.04 20.04
C ASN A 57 -7.17 13.29 18.86
N TRP A 58 -6.45 14.02 17.99
CA TRP A 58 -5.74 13.42 16.85
C TRP A 58 -4.60 12.52 17.33
N LYS A 59 -3.81 12.97 18.30
CA LYS A 59 -2.76 12.15 18.91
C LYS A 59 -3.33 10.87 19.52
N PHE A 60 -4.40 10.98 20.31
CA PHE A 60 -5.08 9.80 20.86
C PHE A 60 -5.59 8.86 19.76
N PHE A 61 -6.14 9.40 18.67
CA PHE A 61 -6.61 8.60 17.55
C PHE A 61 -5.49 7.82 16.86
N LEU A 62 -4.33 8.44 16.68
CA LEU A 62 -3.16 7.78 16.08
C LEU A 62 -2.55 6.69 17.01
N ASP A 63 -2.72 6.82 18.32
CA ASP A 63 -2.23 5.84 19.30
C ASP A 63 -3.17 4.63 19.44
N LEU A 64 -4.35 4.64 18.82
CA LEU A 64 -5.26 3.49 18.84
C LEU A 64 -4.62 2.28 18.13
N PRO A 65 -4.86 1.06 18.65
CA PRO A 65 -4.37 -0.14 18.00
C PRO A 65 -5.06 -0.35 16.65
N ASP A 66 -4.28 -0.84 15.67
CA ASP A 66 -4.81 -1.18 14.37
C ASP A 66 -5.77 -2.38 14.49
N LEU A 67 -6.85 -2.35 13.73
CA LEU A 67 -7.76 -3.48 13.62
C LEU A 67 -7.03 -4.63 12.88
N GLY A 68 -6.90 -5.77 13.56
CA GLY A 68 -6.13 -6.91 13.09
C GLY A 68 -6.72 -7.68 11.91
N GLY A 69 -6.20 -8.91 11.70
CA GLY A 69 -6.42 -9.75 10.52
C GLY A 69 -7.85 -10.15 10.18
N ASP A 70 -8.79 -10.12 11.13
CA ASP A 70 -10.18 -10.55 10.92
C ASP A 70 -11.03 -9.59 10.08
N LEU A 71 -10.47 -8.46 9.68
CA LEU A 71 -11.17 -7.47 8.88
C LEU A 71 -11.42 -7.96 7.45
N LYS A 72 -12.69 -8.11 7.07
CA LYS A 72 -13.07 -8.52 5.72
C LYS A 72 -12.68 -7.47 4.68
N ARG A 73 -11.51 -7.63 4.05
CA ARG A 73 -10.90 -6.67 3.11
C ARG A 73 -11.59 -6.59 1.74
N THR A 74 -12.56 -7.45 1.46
CA THR A 74 -13.35 -7.41 0.22
C THR A 74 -14.47 -6.35 0.24
N MET A 75 -14.61 -5.61 1.33
CA MET A 75 -15.60 -4.54 1.48
C MET A 75 -14.89 -3.19 1.61
N VAL A 76 -15.19 -2.26 0.71
CA VAL A 76 -14.57 -0.91 0.68
C VAL A 76 -14.66 -0.21 2.04
N LYS A 77 -15.83 -0.26 2.71
CA LYS A 77 -16.01 0.35 4.03
C LYS A 77 -15.06 -0.20 5.09
N ASN A 78 -14.72 -1.48 5.03
CA ASN A 78 -13.80 -2.11 5.97
C ASN A 78 -12.36 -1.71 5.66
N VAL A 79 -12.00 -1.63 4.37
CA VAL A 79 -10.66 -1.19 3.95
C VAL A 79 -10.34 0.19 4.52
N GLN A 80 -11.33 1.09 4.63
CA GLN A 80 -11.15 2.41 5.21
C GLN A 80 -10.75 2.41 6.70
N LEU A 81 -10.86 1.27 7.38
CA LEU A 81 -10.41 1.10 8.76
C LEU A 81 -8.93 0.65 8.86
N LEU A 82 -8.32 0.28 7.73
CA LEU A 82 -6.89 -0.06 7.67
C LEU A 82 -6.06 1.23 7.67
N PRO A 83 -4.89 1.23 8.32
CA PRO A 83 -3.96 2.36 8.24
C PRO A 83 -3.55 2.63 6.80
N PRO A 84 -3.72 3.84 6.28
CA PRO A 84 -3.24 4.19 4.95
C PRO A 84 -1.74 4.45 4.97
N MET A 85 -1.08 4.21 3.85
CA MET A 85 0.30 4.60 3.60
C MET A 85 0.39 5.67 2.51
N PHE A 86 -0.72 6.34 2.27
CA PHE A 86 -0.86 7.48 1.38
C PHE A 86 -1.94 8.40 1.94
N GLU A 87 -1.55 9.58 2.42
CA GLU A 87 -2.45 10.59 2.98
C GLU A 87 -1.93 12.02 2.74
N PHE A 88 -2.83 12.99 2.81
CA PHE A 88 -2.50 14.43 2.72
C PHE A 88 -1.76 14.79 1.43
N SER A 89 -2.23 14.27 0.31
CA SER A 89 -1.54 14.32 -0.99
C SER A 89 -1.41 15.72 -1.61
N GLY A 90 -2.11 16.72 -1.12
CA GLY A 90 -2.15 18.02 -1.78
C GLY A 90 -2.86 18.05 -3.12
N ALA A 91 -3.55 16.98 -3.51
CA ALA A 91 -4.39 16.93 -4.69
C ALA A 91 -5.60 17.86 -4.57
N CYS A 92 -6.28 18.12 -5.69
CA CYS A 92 -7.48 18.94 -5.71
C CYS A 92 -8.56 18.41 -4.77
N ALA A 93 -9.34 19.30 -4.17
CA ALA A 93 -10.50 18.93 -3.39
C ALA A 93 -11.48 18.11 -4.25
N GLY A 94 -11.84 16.90 -3.79
CA GLY A 94 -12.69 15.99 -4.56
C GLY A 94 -12.00 15.27 -5.70
N CYS A 95 -10.66 15.21 -5.70
CA CYS A 95 -9.91 14.40 -6.66
C CYS A 95 -10.45 12.96 -6.70
N GLY A 96 -10.84 12.47 -7.88
CA GLY A 96 -11.39 11.13 -8.08
C GLY A 96 -10.34 10.02 -7.97
N GLU A 97 -9.06 10.33 -8.14
CA GLU A 97 -7.95 9.37 -8.17
C GLU A 97 -7.44 9.02 -6.75
N THR A 98 -7.26 10.01 -5.89
CA THR A 98 -6.63 9.83 -4.59
C THR A 98 -7.29 8.80 -3.67
N PRO A 99 -8.63 8.59 -3.67
CA PRO A 99 -9.26 7.53 -2.90
C PRO A 99 -8.82 6.13 -3.32
N TYR A 100 -8.58 5.89 -4.61
CA TYR A 100 -8.11 4.61 -5.12
C TYR A 100 -6.64 4.38 -4.75
N VAL A 101 -5.79 5.40 -4.91
CA VAL A 101 -4.38 5.34 -4.50
C VAL A 101 -4.26 5.06 -3.00
N LYS A 102 -5.07 5.73 -2.17
CA LYS A 102 -5.17 5.45 -0.74
C LYS A 102 -5.56 3.99 -0.48
N MET A 103 -6.60 3.49 -1.15
CA MET A 103 -7.07 2.12 -0.98
C MET A 103 -6.01 1.09 -1.40
N VAL A 104 -5.27 1.33 -2.48
CA VAL A 104 -4.12 0.50 -2.89
C VAL A 104 -3.07 0.48 -1.77
N SER A 105 -2.77 1.64 -1.17
CA SER A 105 -1.81 1.73 -0.07
C SER A 105 -2.28 0.97 1.18
N GLN A 106 -3.57 0.96 1.47
CA GLN A 106 -4.16 0.23 2.59
C GLN A 106 -4.14 -1.29 2.41
N LEU A 107 -4.29 -1.76 1.17
CA LEU A 107 -4.35 -3.19 0.86
C LEU A 107 -2.99 -3.81 0.59
N PHE A 108 -2.08 -3.06 -0.03
CA PHE A 108 -0.84 -3.58 -0.58
C PHE A 108 0.40 -2.76 -0.21
N GLY A 109 0.24 -1.62 0.47
CA GLY A 109 1.30 -0.63 0.67
C GLY A 109 2.56 -1.18 1.31
N ASP A 110 2.46 -2.16 2.19
CA ASP A 110 3.58 -2.81 2.87
C ASP A 110 4.51 -3.63 1.95
N ARG A 111 4.11 -3.82 0.70
CA ARG A 111 4.83 -4.59 -0.33
C ARG A 111 4.60 -4.06 -1.76
N ALA A 112 4.01 -2.89 -1.89
CA ALA A 112 3.73 -2.28 -3.19
C ALA A 112 4.99 -1.66 -3.80
N MET A 113 5.12 -1.82 -5.11
CA MET A 113 6.03 -1.05 -5.96
C MET A 113 5.19 -0.31 -6.98
N ILE A 114 5.42 0.98 -7.12
CA ILE A 114 4.57 1.87 -7.91
C ILE A 114 5.42 2.53 -8.99
N ALA A 115 5.09 2.24 -10.24
CA ALA A 115 5.54 2.95 -11.42
C ALA A 115 4.49 4.02 -11.76
N ASN A 116 4.85 5.28 -11.70
CA ASN A 116 3.92 6.38 -11.89
C ASN A 116 4.26 7.17 -13.15
N ALA A 117 3.28 7.33 -14.06
CA ALA A 117 3.43 8.19 -15.22
C ALA A 117 3.43 9.67 -14.80
N THR A 118 4.23 10.48 -15.48
CA THR A 118 4.22 11.93 -15.27
C THR A 118 2.81 12.51 -15.52
N GLY A 119 2.29 13.21 -14.52
CA GLY A 119 0.94 13.77 -14.52
C GLY A 119 0.54 14.23 -13.12
N CYS A 120 -0.76 14.34 -12.85
CA CYS A 120 -1.26 14.74 -11.52
C CYS A 120 -0.75 13.82 -10.40
N SER A 121 -0.82 12.52 -10.60
CA SER A 121 -0.39 11.52 -9.59
C SER A 121 1.11 11.59 -9.28
N SER A 122 1.96 11.92 -10.24
CA SER A 122 3.37 12.14 -10.01
C SER A 122 3.65 13.44 -9.27
N ILE A 123 2.86 14.48 -9.55
CA ILE A 123 3.03 15.78 -8.89
C ILE A 123 2.65 15.69 -7.41
N TYR A 124 1.48 15.18 -7.06
CA TYR A 124 1.10 15.07 -5.66
C TYR A 124 1.81 13.90 -4.93
N GLY A 125 2.25 12.86 -5.66
CA GLY A 125 2.97 11.71 -5.09
C GLY A 125 4.46 11.96 -4.85
N GLY A 126 5.09 12.78 -5.69
CA GLY A 126 6.53 13.10 -5.65
C GLY A 126 6.87 14.52 -5.22
N ASN A 127 5.99 15.22 -4.51
CA ASN A 127 6.18 16.61 -4.11
C ASN A 127 7.18 16.72 -2.94
N LEU A 128 8.45 16.76 -3.28
CA LEU A 128 9.54 16.87 -2.30
C LEU A 128 9.65 18.29 -1.74
N PRO A 129 10.06 18.47 -0.48
CA PRO A 129 10.54 17.44 0.48
C PRO A 129 9.42 16.69 1.21
N THR A 130 8.17 17.03 0.99
CA THR A 130 7.02 16.37 1.57
C THR A 130 6.45 15.35 0.59
N THR A 131 6.12 14.17 1.06
CA THR A 131 5.46 13.15 0.25
C THR A 131 4.23 12.62 0.99
N PRO A 132 3.12 12.29 0.30
CA PRO A 132 1.98 11.66 0.91
C PRO A 132 2.22 10.19 1.25
N TRP A 133 3.31 9.60 0.77
CA TRP A 133 3.68 8.21 1.05
C TRP A 133 4.37 8.09 2.40
N CYS A 134 4.01 7.05 3.15
CA CYS A 134 4.61 6.76 4.45
C CYS A 134 4.80 5.26 4.65
N THR A 135 5.44 4.90 5.74
CA THR A 135 5.62 3.52 6.19
C THR A 135 4.64 3.20 7.33
N ASN A 136 4.36 1.91 7.50
CA ASN A 136 3.65 1.42 8.68
C ASN A 136 4.56 1.37 9.92
N LYS A 137 4.02 0.90 11.05
CA LYS A 137 4.76 0.75 12.33
C LYS A 137 5.97 -0.17 12.25
N ASP A 138 5.99 -1.08 11.27
CA ASP A 138 7.12 -2.00 11.01
C ASP A 138 8.18 -1.40 10.07
N GLY A 139 8.05 -0.12 9.70
CA GLY A 139 8.96 0.55 8.77
C GLY A 139 8.78 0.13 7.30
N ARG A 140 7.67 -0.55 6.95
CA ARG A 140 7.39 -1.01 5.59
C ARG A 140 6.40 -0.08 4.91
N GLY A 141 6.66 0.25 3.65
CA GLY A 141 5.78 1.11 2.85
C GLY A 141 6.01 0.94 1.36
N PRO A 142 5.24 1.64 0.52
CA PRO A 142 5.37 1.56 -0.92
C PRO A 142 6.74 2.08 -1.40
N ALA A 143 7.33 1.37 -2.37
CA ALA A 143 8.39 1.92 -3.20
C ALA A 143 7.72 2.64 -4.38
N TRP A 144 7.95 3.95 -4.51
CA TRP A 144 7.35 4.76 -5.55
C TRP A 144 8.43 5.38 -6.42
N SER A 145 8.23 5.34 -7.73
CA SER A 145 9.10 6.00 -8.69
C SER A 145 8.30 6.54 -9.87
N ASN A 146 8.72 7.71 -10.35
CA ASN A 146 8.14 8.34 -11.52
C ASN A 146 8.93 7.96 -12.77
N SER A 147 8.22 7.76 -13.88
CA SER A 147 8.79 7.64 -15.22
C SER A 147 8.30 8.78 -16.13
N LEU A 148 8.80 8.79 -17.35
CA LEU A 148 8.26 9.67 -18.38
C LEU A 148 6.82 9.26 -18.72
N PHE A 149 6.10 10.19 -19.33
CA PHE A 149 4.71 10.01 -19.72
C PHE A 149 4.54 8.86 -20.74
N GLU A 150 5.53 8.69 -21.62
CA GLU A 150 5.47 7.77 -22.75
C GLU A 150 5.83 6.32 -22.39
N ASP A 151 6.64 6.10 -21.34
CA ASP A 151 7.29 4.81 -21.06
C ASP A 151 6.87 4.13 -19.75
N ASN A 152 5.83 4.63 -19.10
CA ASN A 152 5.48 4.18 -17.77
C ASN A 152 5.04 2.69 -17.71
N ALA A 153 4.39 2.20 -18.75
CA ALA A 153 3.96 0.81 -18.80
C ALA A 153 5.17 -0.13 -18.87
N GLU A 154 6.15 0.18 -19.72
CA GLU A 154 7.40 -0.56 -19.86
C GLU A 154 8.25 -0.44 -18.60
N PHE A 155 8.27 0.71 -17.96
CA PHE A 155 8.94 0.91 -16.70
C PHE A 155 8.36 0.02 -15.59
N GLY A 156 7.03 -0.06 -15.48
CA GLY A 156 6.35 -0.96 -14.55
C GLY A 156 6.56 -2.43 -14.87
N LEU A 157 6.57 -2.80 -16.17
CA LEU A 157 6.93 -4.14 -16.61
C LEU A 157 8.37 -4.48 -16.21
N GLY A 158 9.30 -3.56 -16.41
CA GLY A 158 10.69 -3.72 -15.98
C GLY A 158 10.82 -3.95 -14.47
N MET A 159 10.05 -3.22 -13.65
CA MET A 159 9.97 -3.47 -12.20
C MET A 159 9.47 -4.88 -11.90
N ARG A 160 8.44 -5.36 -12.62
CA ARG A 160 7.89 -6.70 -12.42
C ARG A 160 8.93 -7.77 -12.74
N ILE A 161 9.56 -7.68 -13.91
CA ILE A 161 10.62 -8.61 -14.35
C ILE A 161 11.77 -8.63 -13.33
N ALA A 162 12.21 -7.48 -12.87
CA ALA A 162 13.30 -7.39 -11.88
C ALA A 162 12.93 -8.03 -10.54
N VAL A 163 11.67 -7.87 -10.09
CA VAL A 163 11.18 -8.53 -8.86
C VAL A 163 11.16 -10.04 -9.03
N ASP A 164 10.68 -10.54 -10.17
CA ASP A 164 10.59 -11.97 -10.44
C ASP A 164 11.97 -12.63 -10.56
N GLN A 165 12.90 -11.98 -11.26
CA GLN A 165 14.28 -12.45 -11.34
C GLN A 165 14.97 -12.52 -9.98
N LYS A 166 14.79 -11.49 -9.14
CA LYS A 166 15.32 -11.50 -7.76
C LYS A 166 14.68 -12.60 -6.91
N ALA A 167 13.37 -12.81 -7.05
CA ALA A 167 12.68 -13.86 -6.33
C ALA A 167 13.16 -15.27 -6.77
N GLU A 168 13.37 -15.46 -8.07
CA GLU A 168 13.90 -16.72 -8.60
C GLU A 168 15.33 -16.97 -8.12
N TYR A 169 16.19 -15.96 -8.18
CA TYR A 169 17.55 -16.05 -7.65
C TYR A 169 17.58 -16.38 -6.15
N ALA A 170 16.70 -15.74 -5.35
CA ALA A 170 16.58 -16.05 -3.92
C ALA A 170 16.13 -17.51 -3.69
N ARG A 171 15.19 -18.05 -4.50
CA ARG A 171 14.78 -19.46 -4.44
C ARG A 171 15.90 -20.41 -4.82
N GLN A 172 16.70 -20.06 -5.82
CA GLN A 172 17.85 -20.84 -6.21
C GLN A 172 18.85 -20.94 -5.05
N LEU A 173 19.26 -19.81 -4.47
CA LEU A 173 20.16 -19.79 -3.32
C LEU A 173 19.60 -20.56 -2.11
N LEU A 174 18.28 -20.44 -1.87
CA LEU A 174 17.60 -21.19 -0.81
C LEU A 174 17.67 -22.69 -1.07
N THR A 175 17.55 -23.11 -2.33
CA THR A 175 17.63 -24.51 -2.75
C THR A 175 19.06 -25.06 -2.60
N GLU A 176 20.07 -24.30 -2.94
CA GLU A 176 21.48 -24.64 -2.73
C GLU A 176 21.85 -24.78 -1.24
N ALA A 177 21.17 -24.02 -0.39
CA ALA A 177 21.37 -24.06 1.05
C ALA A 177 20.44 -25.04 1.78
N LYS A 178 19.61 -25.81 1.08
CA LYS A 178 18.53 -26.66 1.64
C LYS A 178 18.97 -27.51 2.83
N ASP A 179 20.10 -28.18 2.71
CA ASP A 179 20.60 -29.11 3.76
C ASP A 179 21.05 -28.38 5.04
N LYS A 180 21.19 -27.05 4.97
CA LYS A 180 21.64 -26.20 6.09
C LYS A 180 20.49 -25.44 6.73
N ILE A 181 19.29 -25.49 6.15
CA ILE A 181 18.10 -24.74 6.58
C ILE A 181 17.10 -25.72 7.19
N ASP A 182 16.35 -25.24 8.19
CA ASP A 182 15.26 -26.01 8.76
C ASP A 182 14.23 -26.39 7.67
N PRO A 183 13.82 -27.66 7.56
CA PRO A 183 12.86 -28.09 6.54
C PRO A 183 11.56 -27.29 6.55
N GLU A 184 11.03 -26.94 7.73
CA GLU A 184 9.81 -26.12 7.86
C GLU A 184 10.00 -24.73 7.21
N VAL A 185 11.16 -24.10 7.46
CA VAL A 185 11.51 -22.79 6.90
C VAL A 185 11.67 -22.88 5.40
N TYR A 186 12.39 -23.89 4.91
CA TYR A 186 12.59 -24.11 3.48
C TYR A 186 11.27 -24.33 2.74
N GLU A 187 10.46 -25.29 3.18
CA GLU A 187 9.19 -25.63 2.54
C GLU A 187 8.20 -24.46 2.57
N GLY A 188 8.10 -23.79 3.71
CA GLY A 188 7.20 -22.65 3.86
C GLY A 188 7.58 -21.42 3.01
N LEU A 189 8.88 -21.16 2.81
CA LEU A 189 9.33 -20.07 1.94
C LEU A 189 9.21 -20.44 0.45
N MET A 190 9.41 -21.72 0.10
CA MET A 190 9.25 -22.20 -1.28
C MET A 190 7.80 -22.40 -1.69
N ALA A 191 6.87 -22.50 -0.74
CA ALA A 191 5.45 -22.71 -1.04
C ALA A 191 4.87 -21.58 -1.89
N VAL A 192 4.17 -21.97 -2.97
CA VAL A 192 3.42 -21.04 -3.82
C VAL A 192 1.99 -20.94 -3.27
N GLU A 193 1.74 -19.89 -2.51
CA GLU A 193 0.43 -19.64 -1.89
C GLU A 193 -0.11 -18.28 -2.36
N PRO A 194 -1.45 -18.11 -2.37
CA PRO A 194 -2.05 -16.80 -2.62
C PRO A 194 -1.48 -15.76 -1.65
N ALA A 195 -1.20 -14.55 -2.15
CA ALA A 195 -0.61 -13.46 -1.37
C ALA A 195 -1.64 -12.81 -0.43
N THR A 196 -2.33 -13.63 0.39
CA THR A 196 -3.22 -13.13 1.45
C THR A 196 -2.40 -12.52 2.59
N PRO A 197 -3.00 -11.63 3.40
CA PRO A 197 -2.31 -11.05 4.55
C PRO A 197 -1.76 -12.11 5.52
N GLU A 198 -2.51 -13.19 5.73
CA GLU A 198 -2.14 -14.30 6.62
C GLU A 198 -0.93 -15.06 6.07
N ASN A 199 -0.92 -15.37 4.78
CA ASN A 199 0.20 -16.07 4.14
C ASN A 199 1.45 -15.18 4.06
N ILE A 200 1.28 -13.89 3.82
CA ILE A 200 2.39 -12.92 3.88
C ILE A 200 2.97 -12.84 5.30
N ALA A 201 2.13 -12.79 6.32
CA ALA A 201 2.60 -12.77 7.71
C ALA A 201 3.37 -14.04 8.08
N LYS A 202 2.86 -15.22 7.67
CA LYS A 202 3.56 -16.51 7.86
C LYS A 202 4.94 -16.50 7.17
N LYS A 203 4.99 -16.10 5.90
CA LYS A 203 6.25 -16.04 5.15
C LYS A 203 7.26 -15.08 5.80
N ARG A 204 6.81 -13.94 6.31
CA ARG A 204 7.67 -13.00 7.04
C ARG A 204 8.26 -13.61 8.30
N ALA A 205 7.44 -14.30 9.10
CA ALA A 205 7.93 -15.00 10.28
C ALA A 205 8.97 -16.09 9.96
N LEU A 206 8.81 -16.79 8.83
CA LEU A 206 9.80 -17.76 8.34
C LEU A 206 11.07 -17.07 7.83
N LEU A 207 10.92 -15.90 7.20
CA LEU A 207 12.04 -15.10 6.73
C LEU A 207 12.88 -14.57 7.91
N ASP A 208 12.24 -14.16 9.00
CA ASP A 208 12.92 -13.74 10.22
C ASP A 208 13.76 -14.87 10.83
N LYS A 209 13.21 -16.10 10.87
CA LYS A 209 13.97 -17.31 11.27
C LYS A 209 15.17 -17.58 10.36
N LEU A 210 14.99 -17.43 9.04
CA LEU A 210 16.07 -17.57 8.07
C LEU A 210 17.15 -16.50 8.29
N ALA A 211 16.76 -15.25 8.50
CA ALA A 211 17.65 -14.13 8.72
C ALA A 211 18.56 -14.32 9.94
N GLU A 212 18.00 -14.82 11.06
CA GLU A 212 18.79 -15.14 12.24
C GLU A 212 19.87 -16.20 11.95
N LYS A 213 19.53 -17.20 11.15
CA LYS A 213 20.47 -18.27 10.80
C LYS A 213 21.56 -17.81 9.83
N VAL A 214 21.19 -16.99 8.85
CA VAL A 214 22.10 -16.43 7.84
C VAL A 214 23.12 -15.51 8.49
N LYS A 215 22.73 -14.63 9.42
CA LYS A 215 23.63 -13.75 10.19
C LYS A 215 24.72 -14.49 10.97
N GLY A 216 24.53 -15.73 11.30
CA GLY A 216 25.51 -16.57 12.00
C GLY A 216 26.52 -17.26 11.07
N CYS A 217 26.46 -17.05 9.75
CA CYS A 217 27.31 -17.73 8.77
C CYS A 217 28.11 -16.74 7.92
N ASP A 218 29.44 -16.84 7.98
CA ASP A 218 30.36 -15.97 7.18
C ASP A 218 30.61 -16.47 5.75
N CYS A 219 29.89 -17.49 5.28
CA CYS A 219 30.07 -18.02 3.94
C CYS A 219 29.48 -17.09 2.86
N THR A 220 30.03 -17.12 1.66
CA THR A 220 29.59 -16.29 0.51
C THR A 220 28.10 -16.49 0.22
N CYS A 221 27.65 -17.76 0.19
CA CYS A 221 26.26 -18.11 -0.04
C CYS A 221 25.29 -17.46 0.98
N ALA A 222 25.68 -17.39 2.27
CA ALA A 222 24.85 -16.74 3.27
C ALA A 222 24.73 -15.22 3.01
N ARG A 223 25.83 -14.56 2.68
CA ARG A 223 25.83 -13.12 2.35
C ARG A 223 25.01 -12.82 1.09
N GLU A 224 25.11 -13.65 0.07
CA GLU A 224 24.32 -13.52 -1.14
C GLU A 224 22.82 -13.72 -0.83
N LEU A 225 22.46 -14.75 -0.08
CA LEU A 225 21.08 -15.01 0.32
C LEU A 225 20.53 -13.86 1.18
N GLU A 226 21.31 -13.32 2.13
CA GLU A 226 20.91 -12.16 2.95
C GLU A 226 20.58 -10.95 2.07
N SER A 227 21.31 -10.73 0.99
CA SER A 227 21.10 -9.58 0.10
C SER A 227 19.81 -9.64 -0.73
N VAL A 228 19.24 -10.84 -0.94
CA VAL A 228 18.08 -11.05 -1.82
C VAL A 228 16.89 -11.76 -1.15
N MET A 229 17.04 -12.26 0.07
CA MET A 229 15.99 -13.06 0.72
C MET A 229 14.66 -12.33 0.90
N ASP A 230 14.67 -11.00 0.97
CA ASP A 230 13.46 -10.17 0.98
C ASP A 230 12.59 -10.37 -0.27
N ALA A 231 13.17 -10.79 -1.38
CA ALA A 231 12.45 -11.10 -2.61
C ALA A 231 11.60 -12.37 -2.52
N LEU A 232 11.79 -13.21 -1.49
CA LEU A 232 10.91 -14.36 -1.19
C LEU A 232 9.51 -13.93 -0.73
N ILE A 233 9.35 -12.67 -0.31
CA ILE A 233 8.04 -12.09 -0.02
C ILE A 233 7.44 -11.54 -1.31
N PRO A 234 6.26 -11.99 -1.74
CA PRO A 234 5.63 -11.52 -2.96
C PRO A 234 5.42 -10.00 -2.98
N ARG A 235 5.92 -9.32 -3.98
CA ARG A 235 5.72 -7.90 -4.22
C ARG A 235 4.51 -7.67 -5.14
N SER A 236 3.81 -6.58 -4.92
CA SER A 236 2.71 -6.12 -5.78
C SER A 236 3.21 -4.93 -6.60
N VAL A 237 3.26 -5.05 -7.92
CA VAL A 237 3.69 -3.97 -8.82
C VAL A 237 2.44 -3.30 -9.38
N TRP A 238 2.39 -1.97 -9.29
CA TRP A 238 1.29 -1.14 -9.72
C TRP A 238 1.77 -0.10 -10.72
N ILE A 239 1.08 0.02 -11.84
CA ILE A 239 1.33 1.03 -12.85
C ILE A 239 0.20 2.05 -12.74
N ILE A 240 0.53 3.30 -12.41
CA ILE A 240 -0.42 4.36 -12.13
C ILE A 240 -0.16 5.53 -13.06
N GLY A 241 -1.21 6.11 -13.62
CA GLY A 241 -1.15 7.31 -14.46
C GLY A 241 -2.52 7.77 -14.87
N GLY A 242 -2.60 8.94 -15.51
CA GLY A 242 -3.84 9.52 -16.02
C GLY A 242 -4.27 8.96 -17.37
N ASP A 243 -5.43 9.40 -17.83
CA ASP A 243 -6.04 9.07 -19.11
C ASP A 243 -5.16 9.48 -20.30
N GLY A 244 -4.53 10.66 -20.23
CA GLY A 244 -3.63 11.12 -21.27
C GLY A 244 -2.49 10.13 -21.55
N TRP A 245 -1.91 9.55 -20.53
CA TRP A 245 -0.94 8.47 -20.69
C TRP A 245 -1.58 7.19 -21.22
N ALA A 246 -2.69 6.76 -20.62
CA ALA A 246 -3.24 5.43 -20.85
C ALA A 246 -3.99 5.30 -22.18
N TYR A 247 -4.51 6.42 -22.73
CA TYR A 247 -5.38 6.40 -23.93
C TYR A 247 -4.86 7.25 -25.08
N ASP A 248 -4.36 8.47 -24.81
CA ASP A 248 -4.19 9.47 -25.85
C ASP A 248 -2.90 9.32 -26.67
N ILE A 249 -1.87 8.71 -26.12
CA ILE A 249 -0.58 8.49 -26.80
C ILE A 249 -0.34 7.02 -27.15
N GLY A 250 -1.24 6.44 -27.95
CA GLY A 250 -1.10 5.05 -28.39
C GLY A 250 -1.16 4.06 -27.24
N TYR A 251 -1.97 4.36 -26.21
CA TYR A 251 -2.12 3.58 -24.98
C TYR A 251 -0.86 3.52 -24.10
N GLY A 252 0.15 4.35 -24.31
CA GLY A 252 1.33 4.48 -23.47
C GLY A 252 2.02 3.16 -23.12
N GLY A 253 2.07 2.19 -24.06
CA GLY A 253 2.61 0.86 -23.83
C GLY A 253 1.72 -0.09 -23.04
N VAL A 254 0.57 0.35 -22.53
CA VAL A 254 -0.35 -0.49 -21.70
C VAL A 254 -0.85 -1.70 -22.47
N ASN A 255 -1.19 -1.54 -23.76
CA ASN A 255 -1.60 -2.63 -24.64
C ASN A 255 -0.52 -3.72 -24.75
N TYR A 256 0.75 -3.33 -24.83
CA TYR A 256 1.86 -4.26 -24.86
C TYR A 256 1.96 -5.07 -23.55
N VAL A 257 1.92 -4.39 -22.41
CA VAL A 257 1.96 -5.05 -21.09
C VAL A 257 0.77 -6.00 -20.88
N LEU A 258 -0.44 -5.59 -21.29
CA LEU A 258 -1.63 -6.44 -21.24
C LEU A 258 -1.53 -7.65 -22.18
N PHE A 259 -0.90 -7.47 -23.34
CA PHE A 259 -0.75 -8.54 -24.33
C PHE A 259 0.28 -9.61 -23.90
N GLN A 260 1.26 -9.25 -23.06
CA GLN A 260 2.24 -10.22 -22.55
C GLN A 260 1.61 -11.33 -21.71
N GLY A 261 0.38 -11.15 -21.22
CA GLY A 261 -0.48 -12.22 -20.70
C GLY A 261 0.08 -13.01 -19.54
N GLU A 262 1.05 -12.47 -18.81
CA GLU A 262 1.64 -13.17 -17.67
C GLU A 262 0.67 -13.18 -16.49
N ASP A 263 0.33 -14.37 -16.03
CA ASP A 263 -0.53 -14.61 -14.87
C ASP A 263 0.04 -13.90 -13.62
N GLY A 264 -0.69 -12.93 -13.12
CA GLY A 264 -0.35 -12.21 -11.89
C GLY A 264 -0.02 -10.73 -12.03
N HIS A 265 0.04 -10.17 -13.24
CA HIS A 265 0.21 -8.75 -13.45
C HIS A 265 -1.11 -8.00 -13.20
N ARG A 266 -1.08 -7.02 -12.32
CA ARG A 266 -2.23 -6.15 -12.07
C ARG A 266 -1.90 -4.76 -12.55
N VAL A 267 -2.44 -4.41 -13.70
CA VAL A 267 -2.44 -3.03 -14.20
C VAL A 267 -3.66 -2.33 -13.63
N VAL A 268 -3.46 -1.26 -12.91
CA VAL A 268 -4.55 -0.40 -12.45
C VAL A 268 -4.41 0.94 -13.16
N LEU A 269 -5.37 1.23 -14.00
CA LEU A 269 -5.53 2.53 -14.61
C LEU A 269 -6.37 3.40 -13.67
N CYS A 270 -5.77 4.43 -13.12
CA CYS A 270 -6.52 5.47 -12.43
C CYS A 270 -6.75 6.60 -13.42
N THR A 271 -7.96 6.71 -13.93
CA THR A 271 -8.37 7.86 -14.71
C THR A 271 -9.04 8.86 -13.78
N PRO A 272 -8.62 10.14 -13.76
CA PRO A 272 -9.42 11.17 -13.15
C PRO A 272 -10.69 11.34 -14.02
N VAL A 273 -11.84 11.27 -13.39
CA VAL A 273 -13.13 11.64 -13.99
C VAL A 273 -13.42 13.08 -13.64
#